data_ece87050eacf30f8ae7337d46751df20
#
_entry.id   ece87050eacf30f8ae7337d46751df20
#
_cell.length_a   1.000
_cell.length_b   1.000
_cell.length_c   1.000
_cell.angle_alpha   90.00
_cell.angle_beta   90.00
_cell.angle_gamma   90.00
#
_symmetry.space_group_name_H-M   'P 1'
#
loop_
_entity.id
_entity.type
_entity.pdbx_description
1 polymer ?
#
loop_
_entity_poly.entity_id
_entity_poly.type
_entity_poly.pdbx_seq_one_letter_code
_entity_poly.pdbx_strand_id
1 'polypeptide(L)'
;MIRNTHCPYCGVELIRAQNDPRSRSVEHMIPNAVLTRPRSRNEGDFYACRKCNSGKSNIDYVLAVVAKAQSVDADLAARTLTEAILRDDNTSPRFAHMMRTAEHHPDGVHIAIPIDGEDLYEYLCFLGKGQHFRSTRTVFDPRSHVIQAEFINKQVMASLEWDYTRSLRANPFSDLARNPRTESVADGECLIYSKGHEHLFLFHHYTGAIIRVPRRTKKTAIRARKLRDALLKDFPKLYSWAKPNAAAPTTSPTAGMTEALDGRRPTTKV
;
A
#
# COMPACT_ATOMS: atom_id res chain seq x y z
N MET A 1 13.43 -6.76 -16.82
CA MET A 1 12.31 -7.68 -16.46
C MET A 1 12.77 -9.13 -16.47
N ILE A 2 12.43 -9.90 -15.41
CA ILE A 2 12.73 -11.32 -15.29
C ILE A 2 11.73 -12.11 -16.16
N ARG A 3 12.24 -13.00 -17.01
CA ARG A 3 11.40 -13.94 -17.77
C ARG A 3 11.10 -15.16 -16.91
N ASN A 4 9.83 -15.46 -16.69
CA ASN A 4 9.37 -16.58 -15.89
C ASN A 4 8.17 -17.28 -16.55
N THR A 5 8.00 -18.56 -16.25
CA THR A 5 6.91 -19.42 -16.75
C THR A 5 5.84 -19.68 -15.69
N HIS A 6 6.11 -19.41 -14.44
CA HIS A 6 5.17 -19.60 -13.32
C HIS A 6 4.98 -18.28 -12.57
N CYS A 7 3.77 -18.05 -12.08
CA CYS A 7 3.45 -16.86 -11.30
C CYS A 7 4.20 -16.90 -9.95
N PRO A 8 5.03 -15.90 -9.60
CA PRO A 8 5.75 -15.85 -8.33
C PRO A 8 4.82 -15.83 -7.10
N TYR A 9 3.59 -15.40 -7.27
CA TYR A 9 2.62 -15.23 -6.19
C TYR A 9 1.85 -16.49 -5.85
N CYS A 10 1.43 -17.29 -6.82
CA CYS A 10 0.60 -18.48 -6.61
C CYS A 10 1.15 -19.75 -7.25
N GLY A 11 2.26 -19.69 -7.98
CA GLY A 11 2.91 -20.84 -8.58
C GLY A 11 2.23 -21.40 -9.84
N VAL A 12 1.10 -20.81 -10.30
CA VAL A 12 0.41 -21.31 -11.50
C VAL A 12 1.26 -21.06 -12.74
N GLU A 13 1.23 -21.98 -13.68
CA GLU A 13 1.85 -21.82 -14.98
C GLU A 13 1.20 -20.67 -15.76
N LEU A 14 2.03 -19.80 -16.35
CA LEU A 14 1.61 -18.62 -17.08
C LEU A 14 1.40 -18.95 -18.56
N ILE A 15 0.27 -18.57 -19.11
CA ILE A 15 -0.07 -18.79 -20.51
C ILE A 15 -0.19 -17.49 -21.30
N ARG A 16 -0.16 -17.59 -22.63
CA ARG A 16 -0.34 -16.47 -23.56
C ARG A 16 -1.76 -16.48 -24.14
N ALA A 17 -2.77 -16.51 -23.28
CA ALA A 17 -4.17 -16.46 -23.71
C ALA A 17 -4.79 -15.13 -23.28
N GLN A 18 -5.75 -14.61 -24.03
CA GLN A 18 -6.55 -13.47 -23.61
C GLN A 18 -7.66 -13.97 -22.69
N ASN A 19 -7.97 -13.18 -21.65
CA ASN A 19 -9.07 -13.40 -20.71
C ASN A 19 -9.00 -14.66 -19.83
N ASP A 20 -7.90 -15.38 -19.81
CA ASP A 20 -7.66 -16.47 -18.87
C ASP A 20 -7.07 -15.91 -17.54
N PRO A 21 -7.52 -16.40 -16.36
CA PRO A 21 -6.93 -15.98 -15.07
C PRO A 21 -5.43 -16.26 -14.96
N ARG A 22 -4.90 -17.25 -15.73
CA ARG A 22 -3.47 -17.61 -15.81
C ARG A 22 -2.69 -16.77 -16.81
N SER A 23 -3.36 -15.91 -17.59
CA SER A 23 -2.69 -15.06 -18.58
C SER A 23 -1.58 -14.25 -17.92
N ARG A 24 -0.42 -14.25 -18.56
CA ARG A 24 0.71 -13.46 -18.08
C ARG A 24 0.44 -11.97 -18.21
N SER A 25 0.68 -11.25 -17.15
CA SER A 25 0.65 -9.80 -17.08
C SER A 25 1.99 -9.30 -16.57
N VAL A 26 2.45 -8.18 -17.09
CA VAL A 26 3.66 -7.51 -16.55
C VAL A 26 3.35 -7.04 -15.14
N GLU A 27 4.21 -7.43 -14.23
CA GLU A 27 4.11 -7.07 -12.82
C GLU A 27 5.15 -6.02 -12.45
N HIS A 28 4.68 -4.98 -11.79
CA HIS A 28 5.49 -4.03 -11.06
C HIS A 28 5.32 -4.31 -9.58
N MET A 29 6.29 -4.98 -8.96
CA MET A 29 6.22 -5.34 -7.54
C MET A 29 6.01 -4.10 -6.67
N ILE A 30 6.73 -3.02 -6.97
CA ILE A 30 6.39 -1.68 -6.50
C ILE A 30 5.34 -1.11 -7.47
N PRO A 31 4.11 -0.85 -7.02
CA PRO A 31 3.03 -0.42 -7.90
C PRO A 31 3.32 0.93 -8.55
N ASN A 32 2.98 1.06 -9.82
CA ASN A 32 3.07 2.35 -10.49
C ASN A 32 2.19 3.43 -9.83
N ALA A 33 1.11 3.04 -9.16
CA ALA A 33 0.25 3.96 -8.42
C ALA A 33 0.99 4.69 -7.28
N VAL A 34 1.99 4.04 -6.66
CA VAL A 34 2.83 4.66 -5.61
C VAL A 34 3.72 5.75 -6.20
N LEU A 35 4.14 5.62 -7.45
CA LEU A 35 5.10 6.51 -8.09
C LEU A 35 4.41 7.76 -8.65
N THR A 36 5.10 8.91 -8.65
CA THR A 36 4.64 10.13 -9.32
C THR A 36 4.78 10.00 -10.84
N ARG A 37 5.83 9.26 -11.28
CA ARG A 37 6.04 8.92 -12.70
C ARG A 37 5.96 7.41 -12.87
N PRO A 38 4.88 6.90 -13.48
CA PRO A 38 4.72 5.47 -13.71
C PRO A 38 5.85 4.91 -14.59
N ARG A 39 6.36 3.74 -14.23
CA ARG A 39 7.31 2.98 -15.04
C ARG A 39 6.62 2.42 -16.28
N SER A 40 7.36 2.28 -17.37
CA SER A 40 6.89 1.63 -18.59
C SER A 40 6.69 0.13 -18.38
N ARG A 41 5.96 -0.52 -19.31
CA ARG A 41 5.82 -1.99 -19.30
C ARG A 41 7.16 -2.72 -19.39
N ASN A 42 8.15 -2.14 -20.07
CA ASN A 42 9.47 -2.77 -20.22
C ASN A 42 10.28 -2.76 -18.92
N GLU A 43 9.91 -1.92 -17.96
CA GLU A 43 10.55 -1.78 -16.66
C GLU A 43 9.86 -2.64 -15.57
N GLY A 44 8.97 -3.55 -15.97
CA GLY A 44 8.36 -4.51 -15.06
C GLY A 44 9.39 -5.44 -14.42
N ASP A 45 9.07 -5.93 -13.24
CA ASP A 45 9.96 -6.81 -12.46
C ASP A 45 9.95 -8.24 -13.03
N PHE A 46 8.76 -8.80 -13.28
CA PHE A 46 8.52 -10.16 -13.78
C PHE A 46 7.10 -10.28 -14.36
N TYR A 47 6.69 -11.47 -14.77
CA TYR A 47 5.29 -11.75 -15.12
C TYR A 47 4.54 -12.37 -13.94
N ALA A 48 3.35 -11.86 -13.64
CA ALA A 48 2.36 -12.49 -12.74
C ALA A 48 1.15 -12.98 -13.54
N CYS A 49 0.35 -13.88 -12.97
CA CYS A 49 -0.92 -14.23 -13.57
C CYS A 49 -1.94 -13.09 -13.38
N ARG A 50 -2.87 -12.95 -14.32
CA ARG A 50 -3.89 -11.89 -14.31
C ARG A 50 -4.67 -11.88 -13.01
N LYS A 51 -5.02 -13.07 -12.47
CA LYS A 51 -5.75 -13.17 -11.20
C LYS A 51 -5.01 -12.49 -10.05
N CYS A 52 -3.71 -12.80 -9.86
CA CYS A 52 -2.93 -12.21 -8.78
C CYS A 52 -2.67 -10.72 -9.00
N ASN A 53 -2.34 -10.32 -10.25
CA ASN A 53 -2.07 -8.92 -10.57
C ASN A 53 -3.31 -8.04 -10.39
N SER A 54 -4.49 -8.49 -10.87
CA SER A 54 -5.74 -7.75 -10.68
C SER A 54 -6.21 -7.75 -9.22
N GLY A 55 -6.02 -8.85 -8.49
CA GLY A 55 -6.37 -8.91 -7.06
C GLY A 55 -5.55 -7.92 -6.22
N LYS A 56 -4.27 -7.72 -6.58
CA LYS A 56 -3.37 -6.79 -5.90
C LYS A 56 -3.71 -5.32 -6.20
N SER A 57 -4.22 -5.00 -7.40
CA SER A 57 -4.34 -3.63 -7.90
C SER A 57 -5.22 -2.70 -7.02
N ASN A 58 -6.27 -3.22 -6.40
CA ASN A 58 -7.12 -2.42 -5.51
C ASN A 58 -6.37 -2.00 -4.24
N ILE A 59 -5.58 -2.93 -3.68
CA ILE A 59 -4.76 -2.67 -2.50
C ILE A 59 -3.60 -1.72 -2.87
N ASP A 60 -2.99 -1.91 -4.04
CA ASP A 60 -1.95 -1.03 -4.59
C ASP A 60 -2.39 0.43 -4.59
N TYR A 61 -3.63 0.69 -5.02
CA TYR A 61 -4.17 2.05 -5.08
C TYR A 61 -4.34 2.67 -3.67
N VAL A 62 -4.95 1.93 -2.74
CA VAL A 62 -5.17 2.43 -1.37
C VAL A 62 -3.83 2.74 -0.70
N LEU A 63 -2.86 1.83 -0.80
CA LEU A 63 -1.53 2.05 -0.23
C LEU A 63 -0.77 3.19 -0.90
N ALA A 64 -0.96 3.38 -2.21
CA ALA A 64 -0.38 4.49 -2.94
C ALA A 64 -0.89 5.84 -2.41
N VAL A 65 -2.19 5.95 -2.18
CA VAL A 65 -2.78 7.16 -1.58
C VAL A 65 -2.24 7.39 -0.17
N VAL A 66 -2.19 6.35 0.66
CA VAL A 66 -1.65 6.45 2.03
C VAL A 66 -0.18 6.88 2.02
N ALA A 67 0.65 6.28 1.16
CA ALA A 67 2.06 6.61 1.07
C ALA A 67 2.30 8.06 0.62
N LYS A 68 1.59 8.50 -0.42
CA LYS A 68 1.70 9.88 -0.92
C LYS A 68 1.13 10.91 0.06
N ALA A 69 0.04 10.57 0.76
CA ALA A 69 -0.55 11.44 1.79
C ALA A 69 0.38 11.64 2.99
N GLN A 70 1.30 10.71 3.25
CA GLN A 70 2.32 10.83 4.29
C GLN A 70 3.65 11.40 3.78
N SER A 71 3.73 11.79 2.51
CA SER A 71 4.93 12.38 1.92
C SER A 71 5.34 13.67 2.63
N VAL A 72 6.63 14.01 2.53
CA VAL A 72 7.16 15.33 2.92
C VAL A 72 6.66 16.46 2.01
N ASP A 73 6.25 16.12 0.78
CA ASP A 73 5.66 17.04 -0.18
C ASP A 73 4.19 17.27 0.15
N ALA A 74 3.89 18.40 0.80
CA ALA A 74 2.54 18.76 1.21
C ALA A 74 1.57 18.96 0.02
N ASP A 75 2.07 19.44 -1.12
CA ASP A 75 1.25 19.64 -2.32
C ASP A 75 0.89 18.29 -2.95
N LEU A 76 1.82 17.34 -2.98
CA LEU A 76 1.56 15.97 -3.40
C LEU A 76 0.53 15.31 -2.48
N ALA A 77 0.68 15.46 -1.17
CA ALA A 77 -0.24 14.89 -0.19
C ALA A 77 -1.66 15.45 -0.36
N ALA A 78 -1.81 16.78 -0.44
CA ALA A 78 -3.10 17.45 -0.61
C ALA A 78 -3.80 17.06 -1.92
N ARG A 79 -3.08 17.08 -3.04
CA ARG A 79 -3.64 16.68 -4.35
C ARG A 79 -4.08 15.22 -4.34
N THR A 80 -3.23 14.32 -3.81
CA THR A 80 -3.53 12.88 -3.77
C THR A 80 -4.79 12.59 -2.97
N LEU A 81 -4.95 13.21 -1.79
CA LEU A 81 -6.13 13.03 -0.96
C LEU A 81 -7.39 13.59 -1.63
N THR A 82 -7.29 14.78 -2.23
CA THR A 82 -8.41 15.41 -2.96
C THR A 82 -8.86 14.51 -4.12
N GLU A 83 -7.94 14.07 -4.95
CA GLU A 83 -8.24 13.16 -6.06
C GLU A 83 -8.87 11.85 -5.60
N ALA A 84 -8.37 11.26 -4.49
CA ALA A 84 -8.90 10.01 -3.95
C ALA A 84 -10.33 10.15 -3.42
N ILE A 85 -10.69 11.30 -2.84
CA ILE A 85 -12.04 11.59 -2.32
C ILE A 85 -13.01 11.88 -3.46
N LEU A 86 -12.57 12.63 -4.46
CA LEU A 86 -13.40 13.05 -5.60
C LEU A 86 -13.56 11.95 -6.67
N ARG A 87 -12.83 10.86 -6.55
CA ARG A 87 -12.91 9.76 -7.48
C ARG A 87 -14.28 9.06 -7.40
N ASP A 88 -14.86 8.78 -8.57
CA ASP A 88 -16.13 8.05 -8.66
C ASP A 88 -15.87 6.54 -8.80
N ASP A 89 -15.40 5.93 -7.72
CA ASP A 89 -15.17 4.48 -7.66
C ASP A 89 -15.40 3.92 -6.24
N ASN A 90 -15.27 2.60 -6.10
CA ASN A 90 -15.47 1.88 -4.85
C ASN A 90 -14.48 2.24 -3.72
N THR A 91 -13.43 2.99 -4.01
CA THR A 91 -12.41 3.39 -3.03
C THR A 91 -12.71 4.75 -2.41
N SER A 92 -13.41 5.62 -3.12
CA SER A 92 -13.77 6.97 -2.65
C SER A 92 -14.45 6.98 -1.28
N PRO A 93 -15.43 6.11 -0.96
CA PRO A 93 -16.05 6.08 0.37
C PRO A 93 -15.07 5.80 1.49
N ARG A 94 -14.01 5.01 1.24
CA ARG A 94 -12.97 4.71 2.23
C ARG A 94 -12.20 5.98 2.61
N PHE A 95 -11.78 6.78 1.62
CA PHE A 95 -11.05 8.01 1.86
C PHE A 95 -11.93 9.12 2.43
N ALA A 96 -13.16 9.24 1.97
CA ALA A 96 -14.12 10.17 2.56
C ALA A 96 -14.40 9.84 4.03
N HIS A 97 -14.51 8.55 4.37
CA HIS A 97 -14.65 8.12 5.76
C HIS A 97 -13.39 8.44 6.58
N MET A 98 -12.22 8.11 6.08
CA MET A 98 -10.94 8.42 6.70
C MET A 98 -10.86 9.90 7.09
N MET A 99 -11.24 10.81 6.19
CA MET A 99 -11.23 12.25 6.46
C MET A 99 -12.28 12.67 7.49
N ARG A 100 -13.47 12.04 7.49
CA ARG A 100 -14.52 12.35 8.50
C ARG A 100 -14.16 11.87 9.90
N THR A 101 -13.32 10.85 10.01
CA THR A 101 -12.85 10.28 11.27
C THR A 101 -11.48 10.79 11.70
N ALA A 102 -10.97 11.81 11.01
CA ALA A 102 -9.72 12.45 11.38
C ALA A 102 -9.86 13.16 12.74
N GLU A 103 -8.90 12.93 13.63
CA GLU A 103 -8.85 13.51 14.96
C GLU A 103 -7.74 14.55 15.03
N HIS A 104 -8.05 15.73 15.59
CA HIS A 104 -7.08 16.78 15.82
C HIS A 104 -6.40 16.59 17.18
N HIS A 105 -5.09 16.44 17.15
CA HIS A 105 -4.24 16.35 18.32
C HIS A 105 -3.22 17.49 18.35
N PRO A 106 -2.60 17.80 19.50
CA PRO A 106 -1.58 18.86 19.58
C PRO A 106 -0.36 18.63 18.67
N ASP A 107 -0.06 17.38 18.34
CA ASP A 107 1.04 16.95 17.49
C ASP A 107 0.65 16.82 16.00
N GLY A 108 -0.61 17.07 15.65
CA GLY A 108 -1.11 17.02 14.28
C GLY A 108 -2.48 16.37 14.12
N VAL A 109 -2.78 15.99 12.87
CA VAL A 109 -4.03 15.29 12.53
C VAL A 109 -3.77 13.80 12.48
N HIS A 110 -4.47 13.04 13.32
CA HIS A 110 -4.43 11.59 13.33
C HIS A 110 -5.53 11.03 12.44
N ILE A 111 -5.17 10.21 11.49
CA ILE A 111 -6.08 9.66 10.48
C ILE A 111 -5.92 8.15 10.45
N ALA A 112 -7.03 7.42 10.61
CA ALA A 112 -7.02 5.97 10.44
C ALA A 112 -6.77 5.60 8.96
N ILE A 113 -5.82 4.71 8.72
CA ILE A 113 -5.53 4.23 7.35
C ILE A 113 -6.73 3.40 6.86
N PRO A 114 -7.28 3.68 5.66
CA PRO A 114 -8.51 3.06 5.19
C PRO A 114 -8.26 1.68 4.54
N ILE A 115 -7.58 0.80 5.28
CA ILE A 115 -7.23 -0.55 4.83
C ILE A 115 -7.47 -1.56 5.97
N ASP A 116 -8.07 -2.69 5.64
CA ASP A 116 -8.24 -3.78 6.58
C ASP A 116 -6.91 -4.54 6.76
N GLY A 117 -6.67 -5.04 7.97
CA GLY A 117 -5.43 -5.76 8.27
C GLY A 117 -5.23 -7.02 7.42
N GLU A 118 -6.31 -7.70 7.01
CA GLU A 118 -6.22 -8.84 6.09
C GLU A 118 -5.74 -8.42 4.71
N ASP A 119 -6.30 -7.35 4.13
CA ASP A 119 -5.88 -6.79 2.84
C ASP A 119 -4.43 -6.32 2.91
N LEU A 120 -4.06 -5.63 4.01
CA LEU A 120 -2.69 -5.17 4.22
C LEU A 120 -1.72 -6.35 4.34
N TYR A 121 -2.07 -7.38 5.11
CA TYR A 121 -1.24 -8.58 5.25
C TYR A 121 -1.07 -9.32 3.91
N GLU A 122 -2.15 -9.44 3.13
CA GLU A 122 -2.08 -10.05 1.80
C GLU A 122 -1.14 -9.26 0.88
N TYR A 123 -1.22 -7.93 0.89
CA TYR A 123 -0.30 -7.07 0.13
C TYR A 123 1.16 -7.28 0.54
N LEU A 124 1.44 -7.30 1.85
CA LEU A 124 2.79 -7.55 2.35
C LEU A 124 3.29 -8.95 1.96
N CYS A 125 2.40 -9.93 1.86
CA CYS A 125 2.72 -11.25 1.32
C CYS A 125 3.06 -11.20 -0.18
N PHE A 126 2.39 -10.37 -0.98
CA PHE A 126 2.78 -10.14 -2.38
C PHE A 126 4.19 -9.57 -2.47
N LEU A 127 4.52 -8.54 -1.70
CA LEU A 127 5.88 -7.99 -1.66
C LEU A 127 6.91 -9.05 -1.27
N GLY A 128 6.63 -9.84 -0.23
CA GLY A 128 7.53 -10.90 0.23
C GLY A 128 7.77 -11.99 -0.82
N LYS A 129 6.71 -12.48 -1.46
CA LYS A 129 6.80 -13.48 -2.54
C LYS A 129 7.53 -12.93 -3.76
N GLY A 130 7.22 -11.69 -4.16
CA GLY A 130 7.87 -11.02 -5.28
C GLY A 130 9.36 -10.83 -5.05
N GLN A 131 9.75 -10.36 -3.87
CA GLN A 131 11.14 -10.15 -3.53
C GLN A 131 11.91 -11.48 -3.36
N HIS A 132 11.28 -12.50 -2.78
CA HIS A 132 11.83 -13.84 -2.76
C HIS A 132 12.15 -14.34 -4.17
N PHE A 133 11.18 -14.22 -5.10
CA PHE A 133 11.38 -14.60 -6.48
C PHE A 133 12.48 -13.79 -7.17
N ARG A 134 12.53 -12.47 -6.98
CA ARG A 134 13.58 -11.61 -7.53
C ARG A 134 14.98 -12.03 -7.06
N SER A 135 15.10 -12.44 -5.80
CA SER A 135 16.38 -12.82 -5.18
C SER A 135 16.81 -14.24 -5.51
N THR A 136 15.88 -15.20 -5.57
CA THR A 136 16.20 -16.64 -5.67
C THR A 136 15.85 -17.26 -7.03
N ARG A 137 15.03 -16.61 -7.85
CA ARG A 137 14.45 -17.13 -9.09
C ARG A 137 13.55 -18.36 -8.88
N THR A 138 13.13 -18.60 -7.64
CA THR A 138 12.22 -19.69 -7.27
C THR A 138 10.88 -19.15 -6.80
N VAL A 139 9.80 -19.85 -7.12
CA VAL A 139 8.47 -19.53 -6.59
C VAL A 139 8.47 -19.79 -5.09
N PHE A 140 7.84 -18.89 -4.33
CA PHE A 140 7.70 -19.07 -2.88
C PHE A 140 6.91 -20.34 -2.56
N ASP A 141 7.53 -21.23 -1.77
CA ASP A 141 6.88 -22.43 -1.26
C ASP A 141 6.59 -22.28 0.23
N PRO A 142 5.30 -22.26 0.64
CA PRO A 142 4.92 -22.12 2.04
C PRO A 142 5.29 -23.32 2.92
N ARG A 143 5.70 -24.45 2.34
CA ARG A 143 6.20 -25.60 3.09
C ARG A 143 7.63 -25.39 3.56
N SER A 144 8.44 -24.66 2.79
CA SER A 144 9.86 -24.43 3.05
C SER A 144 10.17 -23.05 3.64
N HIS A 145 9.32 -22.06 3.43
CA HIS A 145 9.52 -20.68 3.88
C HIS A 145 8.28 -20.12 4.57
N VAL A 146 8.46 -19.03 5.31
CA VAL A 146 7.37 -18.24 5.91
C VAL A 146 7.61 -16.77 5.62
N ILE A 147 6.53 -15.99 5.54
CA ILE A 147 6.60 -14.54 5.44
C ILE A 147 6.32 -13.95 6.82
N GLN A 148 7.23 -13.10 7.29
CA GLN A 148 7.11 -12.28 8.47
C GLN A 148 7.06 -10.84 7.98
N ALA A 149 5.97 -10.13 8.24
CA ALA A 149 5.76 -8.79 7.72
C ALA A 149 5.31 -7.85 8.84
N GLU A 150 5.84 -6.66 8.82
CA GLU A 150 5.54 -5.55 9.72
C GLU A 150 5.29 -4.31 8.85
N PHE A 151 4.20 -3.60 9.09
CA PHE A 151 3.91 -2.36 8.39
C PHE A 151 4.55 -1.18 9.12
N ILE A 152 5.02 -0.19 8.37
CA ILE A 152 5.65 1.02 8.89
C ILE A 152 4.87 2.22 8.37
N ASN A 153 4.51 3.12 9.25
CA ASN A 153 3.96 4.43 8.95
C ASN A 153 4.84 5.53 9.52
N LYS A 154 4.48 6.79 9.29
CA LYS A 154 5.22 7.97 9.76
C LYS A 154 5.44 7.95 11.27
N GLN A 155 4.45 7.54 12.05
CA GLN A 155 4.54 7.48 13.51
C GLN A 155 5.53 6.42 13.99
N VAL A 156 5.49 5.22 13.37
CA VAL A 156 6.45 4.14 13.64
C VAL A 156 7.85 4.57 13.24
N MET A 157 8.02 5.23 12.09
CA MET A 157 9.32 5.77 11.65
C MET A 157 9.88 6.79 12.64
N ALA A 158 9.06 7.73 13.11
CA ALA A 158 9.50 8.71 14.10
C ALA A 158 9.95 8.03 15.42
N SER A 159 9.23 6.99 15.87
CA SER A 159 9.63 6.20 17.04
C SER A 159 10.94 5.45 16.81
N LEU A 160 11.14 4.89 15.62
CA LEU A 160 12.36 4.18 15.27
C LEU A 160 13.56 5.12 15.16
N GLU A 161 13.39 6.32 14.62
CA GLU A 161 14.42 7.36 14.59
C GLU A 161 14.81 7.80 16.01
N TRP A 162 13.82 7.97 16.89
CA TRP A 162 14.03 8.28 18.30
C TRP A 162 14.81 7.19 19.03
N ASP A 163 14.44 5.91 18.85
CA ASP A 163 15.12 4.79 19.48
C ASP A 163 16.52 4.58 18.92
N TYR A 164 16.74 4.85 17.63
CA TYR A 164 18.06 4.81 17.00
C TYR A 164 19.01 5.86 17.56
N THR A 165 18.54 7.07 17.78
CA THR A 165 19.37 8.15 18.35
C THR A 165 19.69 7.90 19.83
N ARG A 166 18.81 7.19 20.56
CA ARG A 166 19.01 6.90 21.98
C ARG A 166 19.76 5.61 22.30
N SER A 167 19.66 4.60 21.49
CA SER A 167 20.33 3.32 21.74
C SER A 167 20.85 2.69 20.44
N LEU A 168 22.12 2.88 20.16
CA LEU A 168 22.87 2.19 19.10
C LEU A 168 22.79 0.64 19.17
N ARG A 169 22.16 0.07 20.20
CA ARG A 169 22.11 -1.38 20.43
C ARG A 169 20.79 -2.09 20.07
N ALA A 170 19.70 -1.36 19.86
CA ALA A 170 18.36 -1.94 19.73
C ALA A 170 17.61 -1.56 18.45
N ASN A 171 18.32 -1.13 17.41
CA ASN A 171 17.66 -0.81 16.14
C ASN A 171 17.15 -2.11 15.48
N PRO A 172 15.82 -2.28 15.26
CA PRO A 172 15.29 -3.41 14.50
C PRO A 172 15.79 -3.45 13.05
N PHE A 173 16.39 -2.35 12.56
CA PHE A 173 17.11 -2.25 11.30
C PHE A 173 18.62 -2.50 11.43
N SER A 174 19.14 -2.87 12.62
CA SER A 174 20.59 -2.93 12.87
C SER A 174 21.31 -3.84 11.88
N ASP A 175 20.68 -4.93 11.46
CA ASP A 175 21.25 -5.82 10.45
C ASP A 175 21.08 -5.27 9.03
N LEU A 176 19.96 -4.63 8.71
CA LEU A 176 19.75 -3.94 7.45
C LEU A 176 20.60 -2.68 7.30
N ALA A 177 20.90 -1.97 8.40
CA ALA A 177 21.71 -0.76 8.39
C ALA A 177 23.20 -1.00 8.09
N ARG A 178 23.69 -2.24 8.24
CA ARG A 178 25.09 -2.59 7.97
C ARG A 178 25.28 -3.12 6.55
N ASN A 179 25.55 -2.22 5.59
CA ASN A 179 25.82 -2.54 4.18
C ASN A 179 24.68 -3.31 3.49
N PRO A 180 23.46 -2.80 3.46
CA PRO A 180 22.39 -3.41 2.69
C PRO A 180 22.64 -3.19 1.19
N ARG A 181 22.13 -4.12 0.37
CA ARG A 181 21.93 -3.82 -1.03
C ARG A 181 20.75 -2.86 -1.13
N THR A 182 21.02 -1.65 -1.63
CA THR A 182 19.99 -0.62 -1.82
C THR A 182 19.58 -0.57 -3.28
N GLU A 183 18.27 -0.54 -3.51
CA GLU A 183 17.66 -0.30 -4.83
C GLU A 183 16.77 0.93 -4.71
N SER A 184 16.98 1.89 -5.61
CA SER A 184 16.16 3.08 -5.75
C SER A 184 15.22 2.91 -6.93
N VAL A 185 13.94 3.20 -6.74
CA VAL A 185 12.91 3.18 -7.78
C VAL A 185 12.36 4.59 -7.92
N ALA A 186 12.26 5.07 -9.16
CA ALA A 186 11.75 6.41 -9.50
C ALA A 186 12.42 7.51 -8.67
N ASP A 187 13.75 7.66 -8.84
CA ASP A 187 14.55 8.73 -8.23
C ASP A 187 14.42 8.83 -6.69
N GLY A 188 14.19 7.70 -6.02
CA GLY A 188 14.11 7.62 -4.57
C GLY A 188 12.70 7.65 -4.00
N GLU A 189 11.64 7.74 -4.82
CA GLU A 189 10.26 7.66 -4.33
C GLU A 189 9.97 6.33 -3.62
N CYS A 190 10.63 5.26 -4.03
CA CYS A 190 10.67 4.01 -3.30
C CYS A 190 12.09 3.52 -3.14
N LEU A 191 12.44 3.13 -1.93
CA LEU A 191 13.73 2.53 -1.58
C LEU A 191 13.51 1.11 -1.09
N ILE A 192 14.34 0.18 -1.58
CA ILE A 192 14.36 -1.21 -1.12
C ILE A 192 15.74 -1.52 -0.57
N TYR A 193 15.83 -1.75 0.72
CA TYR A 193 17.04 -2.22 1.38
C TYR A 193 16.93 -3.71 1.60
N SER A 194 17.94 -4.46 1.18
CA SER A 194 17.92 -5.91 1.26
C SER A 194 19.20 -6.47 1.84
N LYS A 195 19.08 -7.42 2.78
CA LYS A 195 20.18 -8.18 3.34
C LYS A 195 19.73 -9.61 3.63
N GLY A 196 20.28 -10.58 2.90
CA GLY A 196 19.85 -11.96 3.02
C GLY A 196 18.36 -12.14 2.72
N HIS A 197 17.61 -12.57 3.72
CA HIS A 197 16.17 -12.78 3.62
C HIS A 197 15.34 -11.66 4.26
N GLU A 198 15.97 -10.54 4.64
CA GLU A 198 15.32 -9.37 5.19
C GLU A 198 15.28 -8.24 4.17
N HIS A 199 14.15 -7.56 4.12
CA HIS A 199 13.89 -6.48 3.18
C HIS A 199 13.12 -5.37 3.88
N LEU A 200 13.55 -4.12 3.68
CA LEU A 200 12.82 -2.92 4.06
C LEU A 200 12.37 -2.22 2.80
N PHE A 201 11.09 -2.02 2.66
CA PHE A 201 10.47 -1.20 1.61
C PHE A 201 10.09 0.13 2.23
N LEU A 202 10.50 1.24 1.61
CA LEU A 202 10.09 2.59 2.00
C LEU A 202 9.46 3.29 0.79
N PHE A 203 8.26 3.80 0.97
CA PHE A 203 7.50 4.57 -0.02
C PHE A 203 7.39 6.00 0.48
N HIS A 204 7.82 6.97 -0.33
CA HIS A 204 7.81 8.39 0.02
C HIS A 204 8.36 8.68 1.43
N HIS A 205 9.40 7.95 1.84
CA HIS A 205 10.16 8.06 3.09
C HIS A 205 9.47 7.57 4.37
N TYR A 206 8.14 7.62 4.49
CA TYR A 206 7.47 7.40 5.78
C TYR A 206 6.55 6.20 5.84
N THR A 207 6.13 5.68 4.71
CA THR A 207 5.28 4.48 4.65
C THR A 207 6.09 3.32 4.13
N GLY A 208 5.91 2.13 4.69
CA GLY A 208 6.68 1.01 4.21
C GLY A 208 6.40 -0.29 4.93
N ALA A 209 7.31 -1.23 4.75
CA ALA A 209 7.23 -2.54 5.37
C ALA A 209 8.60 -3.17 5.61
N ILE A 210 8.73 -3.86 6.74
CA ILE A 210 9.80 -4.82 6.95
C ILE A 210 9.28 -6.20 6.61
N ILE A 211 9.93 -6.87 5.68
CA ILE A 211 9.53 -8.20 5.22
C ILE A 211 10.72 -9.14 5.36
N ARG A 212 10.49 -10.26 6.03
CA ARG A 212 11.47 -11.34 6.16
C ARG A 212 10.90 -12.61 5.56
N VAL A 213 11.71 -13.36 4.82
CA VAL A 213 11.33 -14.62 4.20
C VAL A 213 12.28 -15.75 4.65
N PRO A 214 12.32 -16.07 5.95
CA PRO A 214 13.19 -17.11 6.48
C PRO A 214 12.67 -18.50 6.12
N ARG A 215 13.57 -19.49 6.23
CA ARG A 215 13.18 -20.91 6.18
C ARG A 215 12.16 -21.22 7.28
N ARG A 216 11.21 -22.10 6.96
CA ARG A 216 10.16 -22.53 7.88
C ARG A 216 10.76 -23.43 8.96
N THR A 217 10.64 -22.98 10.20
CA THR A 217 10.88 -23.73 11.43
C THR A 217 9.70 -23.47 12.38
N LYS A 218 9.56 -24.22 13.46
CA LYS A 218 8.55 -23.96 14.49
C LYS A 218 8.65 -22.51 15.01
N LYS A 219 9.86 -22.03 15.28
CA LYS A 219 10.12 -20.66 15.79
C LYS A 219 9.71 -19.59 14.78
N THR A 220 10.12 -19.72 13.50
CA THR A 220 9.81 -18.74 12.46
C THR A 220 8.33 -18.71 12.12
N ALA A 221 7.64 -19.86 12.14
CA ALA A 221 6.21 -19.97 11.92
C ALA A 221 5.39 -19.32 13.06
N ILE A 222 5.78 -19.52 14.31
CA ILE A 222 5.16 -18.86 15.47
C ILE A 222 5.33 -17.34 15.37
N ARG A 223 6.53 -16.86 15.04
CA ARG A 223 6.78 -15.43 14.87
C ARG A 223 5.93 -14.84 13.74
N ALA A 224 5.84 -15.51 12.59
CA ALA A 224 5.00 -15.05 11.47
C ALA A 224 3.53 -14.90 11.87
N ARG A 225 2.99 -15.87 12.63
CA ARG A 225 1.63 -15.80 13.16
C ARG A 225 1.46 -14.60 14.09
N LYS A 226 2.36 -14.42 15.07
CA LYS A 226 2.28 -13.30 16.02
C LYS A 226 2.29 -11.94 15.32
N LEU A 227 3.14 -11.76 14.31
CA LEU A 227 3.20 -10.52 13.54
C LEU A 227 1.92 -10.28 12.73
N ARG A 228 1.37 -11.34 12.12
CA ARG A 228 0.08 -11.25 11.44
C ARG A 228 -1.03 -10.87 12.42
N ASP A 229 -1.12 -11.55 13.57
CA ASP A 229 -2.17 -11.30 14.56
C ASP A 229 -2.07 -9.87 15.13
N ALA A 230 -0.86 -9.34 15.33
CA ALA A 230 -0.63 -7.95 15.70
C ALA A 230 -1.14 -7.00 14.61
N LEU A 231 -0.78 -7.22 13.35
CA LEU A 231 -1.24 -6.41 12.23
C LEU A 231 -2.77 -6.41 12.12
N LEU A 232 -3.43 -7.57 12.26
CA LEU A 232 -4.89 -7.66 12.23
C LEU A 232 -5.56 -6.93 13.41
N LYS A 233 -4.89 -6.88 14.56
CA LYS A 233 -5.35 -6.12 15.73
C LYS A 233 -5.20 -4.61 15.52
N ASP A 234 -4.07 -4.17 14.96
CA ASP A 234 -3.76 -2.76 14.74
C ASP A 234 -4.58 -2.16 13.59
N PHE A 235 -5.00 -3.00 12.64
CA PHE A 235 -5.85 -2.64 11.51
C PHE A 235 -7.13 -3.48 11.52
N PRO A 236 -8.04 -3.24 12.48
CA PRO A 236 -9.27 -4.00 12.58
C PRO A 236 -10.13 -3.75 11.33
N LYS A 237 -10.99 -4.71 11.04
CA LYS A 237 -11.99 -4.59 9.97
C LYS A 237 -12.99 -3.50 10.35
N LEU A 238 -12.72 -2.27 9.94
CA LEU A 238 -13.52 -1.10 10.29
C LEU A 238 -14.88 -1.09 9.58
N TYR A 239 -14.98 -1.74 8.41
CA TYR A 239 -16.22 -1.82 7.62
C TYR A 239 -16.24 -3.11 6.81
N SER A 240 -17.43 -3.73 6.71
CA SER A 240 -17.68 -4.55 5.55
C SER A 240 -17.82 -3.60 4.35
N TRP A 241 -16.75 -3.41 3.61
CA TRP A 241 -16.78 -2.76 2.30
C TRP A 241 -17.51 -3.67 1.30
N ALA A 242 -18.60 -4.29 1.75
CA ALA A 242 -19.50 -5.01 0.89
C ALA A 242 -19.85 -4.03 -0.23
N LYS A 243 -19.72 -4.52 -1.48
CA LYS A 243 -20.27 -3.84 -2.65
C LYS A 243 -21.57 -3.20 -2.21
N PRO A 244 -21.81 -1.90 -2.45
CA PRO A 244 -23.11 -1.34 -2.18
C PRO A 244 -24.11 -2.25 -2.89
N ASN A 245 -24.98 -2.93 -2.13
CA ASN A 245 -26.11 -3.58 -2.72
C ASN A 245 -26.74 -2.51 -3.61
N ALA A 246 -26.95 -2.83 -4.86
CA ALA A 246 -27.60 -1.98 -5.85
C ALA A 246 -29.07 -1.74 -5.46
N ALA A 247 -29.30 -1.06 -4.36
CA ALA A 247 -30.59 -0.56 -3.88
C ALA A 247 -30.37 0.37 -2.68
N ALA A 248 -29.61 1.46 -2.86
CA ALA A 248 -29.83 2.61 -2.04
C ALA A 248 -30.89 3.44 -2.77
N PRO A 249 -31.99 3.84 -2.13
CA PRO A 249 -32.97 4.71 -2.77
C PRO A 249 -32.26 6.02 -3.14
N THR A 250 -32.32 6.39 -4.40
CA THR A 250 -31.98 7.69 -4.92
C THR A 250 -32.92 8.72 -4.29
N THR A 251 -32.62 9.22 -3.10
CA THR A 251 -33.14 10.48 -2.64
C THR A 251 -32.28 11.55 -3.32
N SER A 252 -32.67 11.94 -4.51
CA SER A 252 -32.24 13.19 -5.13
C SER A 252 -32.52 14.33 -4.15
N PRO A 253 -31.54 15.15 -3.78
CA PRO A 253 -31.80 16.44 -3.16
C PRO A 253 -32.05 17.46 -4.27
N THR A 254 -33.18 17.34 -4.97
CA THR A 254 -33.66 18.36 -5.89
C THR A 254 -35.05 18.82 -5.42
N ALA A 255 -35.08 19.69 -4.45
CA ALA A 255 -36.14 20.70 -4.27
C ALA A 255 -35.77 21.57 -3.06
N GLY A 256 -35.23 22.75 -3.26
CA GLY A 256 -35.16 23.75 -2.20
C GLY A 256 -33.98 24.71 -2.23
N MET A 257 -33.41 25.04 -3.39
CA MET A 257 -32.50 26.19 -3.47
C MET A 257 -32.64 26.95 -4.78
N THR A 258 -33.87 27.35 -5.09
CA THR A 258 -34.16 28.35 -6.12
C THR A 258 -35.24 29.29 -5.59
N GLU A 259 -34.86 30.14 -4.62
CA GLU A 259 -35.59 31.35 -4.31
C GLU A 259 -34.76 32.16 -3.31
N ALA A 260 -33.87 33.00 -3.77
CA ALA A 260 -33.39 34.22 -3.13
C ALA A 260 -32.14 34.79 -3.81
N LEU A 261 -32.22 35.09 -5.09
CA LEU A 261 -31.31 36.05 -5.74
C LEU A 261 -32.10 36.85 -6.79
N ASP A 262 -33.15 37.57 -6.31
CA ASP A 262 -33.74 38.68 -7.08
C ASP A 262 -33.78 39.91 -6.19
N GLY A 263 -33.17 40.97 -6.64
CA GLY A 263 -33.42 42.30 -6.14
C GLY A 263 -32.32 42.98 -5.34
N ARG A 264 -31.46 43.70 -6.05
CA ARG A 264 -31.22 45.17 -5.92
C ARG A 264 -29.78 45.55 -6.23
N ARG A 265 -29.59 46.06 -7.42
CA ARG A 265 -28.45 46.97 -7.72
C ARG A 265 -28.67 48.29 -7.00
N PRO A 266 -27.69 48.84 -6.31
CA PRO A 266 -27.68 50.25 -5.98
C PRO A 266 -27.18 51.06 -7.17
N THR A 267 -28.02 51.94 -7.66
CA THR A 267 -27.69 53.06 -8.53
C THR A 267 -26.85 54.07 -7.75
N THR A 268 -25.60 54.26 -8.15
CA THR A 268 -24.83 55.44 -7.72
C THR A 268 -24.96 56.50 -8.82
N LYS A 269 -25.57 57.60 -8.47
CA LYS A 269 -25.53 58.88 -9.21
C LYS A 269 -24.37 59.71 -8.66
N VAL A 270 -23.69 60.33 -9.64
CA VAL A 270 -22.69 61.44 -9.58
C VAL A 270 -21.34 61.13 -9.02
#